data_83f03cdf2d93eda072cb9102012db4b3
#
_entry.id   83f03cdf2d93eda072cb9102012db4b3
#
_cell.length_a   1.000
_cell.length_b   1.000
_cell.length_c   1.000
_cell.angle_alpha   90.00
_cell.angle_beta   90.00
_cell.angle_gamma   90.00
#
_symmetry.space_group_name_H-M   'P 1'
#
loop_
_entity.id
_entity.type
_entity.pdbx_description
1 polymer ?
#
loop_
_entity_poly.entity_id
_entity_poly.type
_entity_poly.pdbx_seq_one_letter_code
_entity_poly.pdbx_strand_id
1 'polypeptide(L)'
;MNPPTILLALGWYDHRLVQGIAKFAAEHDWHISAASIVHEFVIPRGWQGDGVLTWLAGEDDLAEFVLSLKKPTVDFSLRRPGLPFGHVIMDHGAASKLAAEHFVERGFQNFMYYTDSENWTFEERGRGFAKALREHGRECKWINPQKGAKKARSRTWLQQRAWLAVQLRNSPKPLAIFTANGTLAVEVQEACKASDLKVPDDVAIIGIEDDLLLPQSAQQAITAVDPNLAGDSPYRFEPRK
;
A
#
# COMPACT_ATOMS: atom_id res chain seq x y z
N MET A 1 2.90 28.47 -26.75
CA MET A 1 2.21 28.40 -25.43
C MET A 1 3.26 28.08 -24.41
N ASN A 2 3.19 28.65 -23.21
CA ASN A 2 4.10 28.25 -22.15
C ASN A 2 3.75 26.84 -21.72
N PRO A 3 4.73 26.00 -21.35
CA PRO A 3 4.49 24.66 -20.84
C PRO A 3 3.59 24.69 -19.59
N PRO A 4 2.66 23.73 -19.43
CA PRO A 4 1.82 23.67 -18.25
C PRO A 4 2.66 23.52 -16.96
N THR A 5 2.29 24.26 -15.92
CA THR A 5 2.95 24.17 -14.61
C THR A 5 2.08 23.33 -13.67
N ILE A 6 2.62 22.19 -13.25
CA ILE A 6 1.92 21.18 -12.45
C ILE A 6 2.52 21.13 -11.05
N LEU A 7 1.68 21.31 -10.04
CA LEU A 7 2.08 21.13 -8.64
C LEU A 7 2.12 19.64 -8.29
N LEU A 8 3.20 19.22 -7.66
CA LEU A 8 3.29 17.92 -7.03
C LEU A 8 3.09 18.07 -5.52
N ALA A 9 1.88 17.76 -5.04
CA ALA A 9 1.42 17.96 -3.66
C ALA A 9 1.22 16.58 -2.99
N LEU A 10 2.32 15.95 -2.57
CA LEU A 10 2.31 14.58 -2.03
C LEU A 10 2.36 14.58 -0.51
N GLY A 11 1.31 14.09 0.15
CA GLY A 11 1.26 13.79 1.58
C GLY A 11 1.94 12.45 1.93
N TRP A 12 2.39 11.71 0.94
CA TRP A 12 3.24 10.52 1.05
C TRP A 12 4.20 10.49 -0.14
N TYR A 13 5.44 10.08 0.10
CA TYR A 13 6.50 10.08 -0.91
C TYR A 13 6.89 8.66 -1.32
N ASP A 14 6.86 8.39 -2.62
CA ASP A 14 7.49 7.24 -3.24
C ASP A 14 8.34 7.70 -4.43
N HIS A 15 9.63 7.36 -4.42
CA HIS A 15 10.57 7.80 -5.45
C HIS A 15 10.20 7.26 -6.85
N ARG A 16 9.60 6.06 -6.94
CA ARG A 16 9.18 5.43 -8.21
C ARG A 16 8.03 6.20 -8.85
N LEU A 17 7.04 6.60 -8.03
CA LEU A 17 5.94 7.45 -8.49
C LEU A 17 6.48 8.78 -9.01
N VAL A 18 7.38 9.42 -8.25
CA VAL A 18 7.99 10.69 -8.66
C VAL A 18 8.81 10.54 -9.93
N GLN A 19 9.56 9.44 -10.10
CA GLN A 19 10.28 9.14 -11.33
C GLN A 19 9.34 8.97 -12.54
N GLY A 20 8.22 8.23 -12.36
CA GLY A 20 7.21 8.08 -13.40
C GLY A 20 6.59 9.41 -13.82
N ILE A 21 6.24 10.26 -12.84
CA ILE A 21 5.73 11.61 -13.10
C ILE A 21 6.76 12.48 -13.83
N ALA A 22 8.03 12.46 -13.39
CA ALA A 22 9.10 13.24 -14.01
C ALA A 22 9.35 12.81 -15.46
N LYS A 23 9.35 11.50 -15.74
CA LYS A 23 9.47 10.96 -17.09
C LYS A 23 8.32 11.44 -17.97
N PHE A 24 7.08 11.31 -17.54
CA PHE A 24 5.90 11.77 -18.28
C PHE A 24 5.95 13.28 -18.52
N ALA A 25 6.33 14.07 -17.50
CA ALA A 25 6.45 15.50 -17.60
C ALA A 25 7.49 15.94 -18.66
N ALA A 26 8.64 15.24 -18.70
CA ALA A 26 9.68 15.50 -19.69
C ALA A 26 9.22 15.16 -21.13
N GLU A 27 8.46 14.08 -21.30
CA GLU A 27 7.91 13.65 -22.60
C GLU A 27 6.80 14.58 -23.12
N HIS A 28 6.12 15.31 -22.21
CA HIS A 28 4.97 16.17 -22.54
C HIS A 28 5.23 17.66 -22.32
N ASP A 29 6.48 18.02 -22.09
CA ASP A 29 6.93 19.41 -21.87
C ASP A 29 6.17 20.09 -20.71
N TRP A 30 6.01 19.38 -19.59
CA TRP A 30 5.41 19.91 -18.36
C TRP A 30 6.48 20.45 -17.42
N HIS A 31 6.19 21.58 -16.78
CA HIS A 31 6.99 22.07 -15.66
C HIS A 31 6.44 21.54 -14.33
N ILE A 32 7.24 20.76 -13.61
CA ILE A 32 6.86 20.22 -12.29
C ILE A 32 7.32 21.16 -11.17
N SER A 33 6.36 21.66 -10.42
CA SER A 33 6.59 22.39 -9.17
C SER A 33 6.56 21.43 -8.01
N ALA A 34 7.74 21.09 -7.47
CA ALA A 34 7.91 20.08 -6.42
C ALA A 34 8.17 20.71 -5.03
N ALA A 35 7.78 21.94 -4.82
CA ALA A 35 8.06 22.67 -3.58
C ALA A 35 7.58 21.96 -2.31
N SER A 36 6.45 21.27 -2.36
CA SER A 36 5.91 20.53 -1.23
C SER A 36 6.68 19.25 -0.88
N ILE A 37 7.51 18.74 -1.80
CA ILE A 37 8.35 17.54 -1.56
C ILE A 37 9.70 17.96 -0.97
N VAL A 38 10.24 19.08 -1.45
CA VAL A 38 11.61 19.53 -1.11
C VAL A 38 11.67 20.20 0.27
N HIS A 39 10.57 20.77 0.74
CA HIS A 39 10.51 21.56 1.98
C HIS A 39 9.64 20.91 3.06
N GLU A 40 9.94 19.66 3.43
CA GLU A 40 9.29 18.97 4.56
C GLU A 40 7.75 19.03 4.54
N PHE A 41 7.13 18.86 3.37
CA PHE A 41 5.68 18.94 3.16
C PHE A 41 5.06 20.30 3.49
N VAL A 42 5.84 21.38 3.36
CA VAL A 42 5.31 22.74 3.52
C VAL A 42 4.31 23.02 2.40
N ILE A 43 3.09 23.38 2.81
CA ILE A 43 2.02 23.76 1.88
C ILE A 43 2.42 25.04 1.13
N PRO A 44 2.55 25.01 -0.20
CA PRO A 44 2.99 26.18 -0.99
C PRO A 44 1.86 27.18 -1.18
N ARG A 45 1.46 27.87 -0.11
CA ARG A 45 0.39 28.87 -0.14
C ARG A 45 0.68 29.96 -1.15
N GLY A 46 -0.34 30.28 -1.98
CA GLY A 46 -0.19 31.28 -3.04
C GLY A 46 0.39 30.74 -4.34
N TRP A 47 0.62 29.41 -4.46
CA TRP A 47 1.04 28.78 -5.71
C TRP A 47 0.02 29.05 -6.83
N GLN A 48 0.54 29.34 -8.03
CA GLN A 48 -0.26 29.58 -9.24
C GLN A 48 0.29 28.73 -10.38
N GLY A 49 -0.51 27.85 -10.91
CA GLY A 49 -0.18 26.98 -12.04
C GLY A 49 -1.45 26.38 -12.63
N ASP A 50 -1.30 25.31 -13.42
CA ASP A 50 -2.35 24.81 -14.30
C ASP A 50 -3.06 23.57 -13.79
N GLY A 51 -2.35 22.72 -13.01
CA GLY A 51 -2.91 21.47 -12.50
C GLY A 51 -2.18 20.94 -11.28
N VAL A 52 -2.74 19.93 -10.62
CA VAL A 52 -2.20 19.33 -9.41
C VAL A 52 -2.17 17.81 -9.53
N LEU A 53 -1.03 17.22 -9.24
CA LEU A 53 -0.85 15.79 -8.96
C LEU A 53 -0.67 15.63 -7.46
N THR A 54 -1.48 14.79 -6.81
CA THR A 54 -1.50 14.72 -5.37
C THR A 54 -1.58 13.27 -4.85
N TRP A 55 -1.12 13.06 -3.63
CA TRP A 55 -1.37 11.86 -2.83
C TRP A 55 -1.87 12.32 -1.46
N LEU A 56 -3.19 12.29 -1.26
CA LEU A 56 -3.82 12.83 -0.06
C LEU A 56 -3.83 11.82 1.10
N ALA A 57 -2.65 11.39 1.51
CA ALA A 57 -2.47 10.41 2.58
C ALA A 57 -2.27 11.04 3.97
N GLY A 58 -2.13 12.33 4.05
CA GLY A 58 -1.84 13.07 5.28
C GLY A 58 -3.05 13.65 6.00
N GLU A 59 -2.80 14.71 6.73
CA GLU A 59 -3.79 15.49 7.46
C GLU A 59 -4.72 16.29 6.53
N ASP A 60 -5.75 16.92 7.09
CA ASP A 60 -6.80 17.58 6.32
C ASP A 60 -6.31 18.86 5.60
N ASP A 61 -5.28 19.52 6.13
CA ASP A 61 -4.76 20.78 5.64
C ASP A 61 -4.25 20.72 4.19
N LEU A 62 -3.59 19.63 3.79
CA LEU A 62 -3.17 19.42 2.40
C LEU A 62 -4.36 19.27 1.46
N ALA A 63 -5.39 18.54 1.88
CA ALA A 63 -6.60 18.35 1.09
C ALA A 63 -7.38 19.66 0.93
N GLU A 64 -7.51 20.45 2.00
CA GLU A 64 -8.15 21.76 1.99
C GLU A 64 -7.39 22.73 1.08
N PHE A 65 -6.05 22.73 1.15
CA PHE A 65 -5.22 23.54 0.27
C PHE A 65 -5.44 23.16 -1.20
N VAL A 66 -5.35 21.87 -1.57
CA VAL A 66 -5.54 21.42 -2.95
C VAL A 66 -6.94 21.77 -3.46
N LEU A 67 -7.98 21.61 -2.63
CA LEU A 67 -9.35 22.04 -2.96
C LEU A 67 -9.44 23.54 -3.22
N SER A 68 -8.73 24.35 -2.41
CA SER A 68 -8.76 25.82 -2.53
C SER A 68 -8.18 26.35 -3.83
N LEU A 69 -7.29 25.59 -4.48
CA LEU A 69 -6.66 25.95 -5.75
C LEU A 69 -7.65 25.93 -6.91
N LYS A 70 -8.73 25.15 -6.84
CA LYS A 70 -9.75 24.99 -7.90
C LYS A 70 -9.15 24.65 -9.28
N LYS A 71 -8.07 23.88 -9.29
CA LYS A 71 -7.37 23.43 -10.50
C LYS A 71 -7.73 22.00 -10.86
N PRO A 72 -7.59 21.58 -12.12
CA PRO A 72 -7.62 20.18 -12.49
C PRO A 72 -6.68 19.38 -11.59
N THR A 73 -7.20 18.33 -10.95
CA THR A 73 -6.45 17.57 -9.95
C THR A 73 -6.62 16.07 -10.17
N VAL A 74 -5.50 15.35 -10.08
CA VAL A 74 -5.47 13.88 -10.02
C VAL A 74 -4.85 13.46 -8.70
N ASP A 75 -5.58 12.60 -7.95
CA ASP A 75 -5.12 12.00 -6.70
C ASP A 75 -4.70 10.53 -6.92
N PHE A 76 -3.48 10.20 -6.51
CA PHE A 76 -2.96 8.82 -6.59
C PHE A 76 -3.40 7.95 -5.40
N SER A 77 -4.39 8.39 -4.64
CA SER A 77 -4.95 7.67 -3.52
C SER A 77 -6.47 7.58 -3.56
N LEU A 78 -7.06 6.66 -2.77
CA LEU A 78 -8.49 6.63 -2.46
C LEU A 78 -8.74 6.81 -0.95
N ARG A 79 -7.84 7.50 -0.25
CA ARG A 79 -8.05 7.77 1.18
C ARG A 79 -9.19 8.76 1.43
N ARG A 80 -9.52 9.57 0.40
CA ARG A 80 -10.57 10.61 0.45
C ARG A 80 -11.47 10.52 -0.77
N PRO A 81 -12.25 9.43 -0.92
CA PRO A 81 -13.04 9.15 -2.11
C PRO A 81 -14.16 10.16 -2.37
N GLY A 82 -14.54 10.96 -1.36
CA GLY A 82 -15.56 12.02 -1.48
C GLY A 82 -15.06 13.32 -2.10
N LEU A 83 -13.76 13.46 -2.36
CA LEU A 83 -13.21 14.65 -3.00
C LEU A 83 -13.48 14.65 -4.51
N PRO A 84 -13.69 15.85 -5.11
CA PRO A 84 -14.06 15.96 -6.51
C PRO A 84 -12.86 15.85 -7.46
N PHE A 85 -11.98 14.89 -7.26
CA PHE A 85 -10.78 14.67 -8.06
C PHE A 85 -10.89 13.42 -8.93
N GLY A 86 -10.13 13.35 -10.02
CA GLY A 86 -9.85 12.09 -10.70
C GLY A 86 -8.87 11.27 -9.86
N HIS A 87 -9.02 9.94 -9.88
CA HIS A 87 -8.11 9.05 -9.15
C HIS A 87 -7.37 8.15 -10.11
N VAL A 88 -6.07 7.97 -9.85
CA VAL A 88 -5.25 6.92 -10.48
C VAL A 88 -4.70 6.06 -9.36
N ILE A 89 -5.12 4.82 -9.31
CA ILE A 89 -4.79 3.91 -8.20
C ILE A 89 -4.25 2.59 -8.71
N MET A 90 -3.47 1.92 -7.88
CA MET A 90 -3.07 0.55 -8.13
C MET A 90 -4.30 -0.37 -8.13
N ASP A 91 -4.33 -1.36 -9.03
CA ASP A 91 -5.33 -2.43 -8.97
C ASP A 91 -5.01 -3.39 -7.81
N HIS A 92 -5.51 -3.05 -6.63
CA HIS A 92 -5.34 -3.85 -5.42
C HIS A 92 -5.94 -5.25 -5.56
N GLY A 93 -6.99 -5.41 -6.36
CA GLY A 93 -7.62 -6.69 -6.64
C GLY A 93 -6.70 -7.61 -7.45
N ALA A 94 -6.13 -7.09 -8.54
CA ALA A 94 -5.18 -7.84 -9.36
C ALA A 94 -3.92 -8.23 -8.57
N ALA A 95 -3.35 -7.31 -7.80
CA ALA A 95 -2.19 -7.59 -6.95
C ALA A 95 -2.48 -8.69 -5.91
N SER A 96 -3.64 -8.63 -5.27
CA SER A 96 -4.06 -9.65 -4.29
C SER A 96 -4.33 -11.00 -4.92
N LYS A 97 -4.88 -11.00 -6.14
CA LYS A 97 -5.10 -12.23 -6.92
C LYS A 97 -3.78 -12.91 -7.25
N LEU A 98 -2.77 -12.16 -7.71
CA LEU A 98 -1.42 -12.70 -7.94
C LEU A 98 -0.83 -13.38 -6.71
N ALA A 99 -0.96 -12.77 -5.53
CA ALA A 99 -0.51 -13.37 -4.28
C ALA A 99 -1.26 -14.67 -3.95
N ALA A 100 -2.58 -14.72 -4.15
CA ALA A 100 -3.39 -15.90 -3.91
C ALA A 100 -3.02 -17.05 -4.85
N GLU A 101 -2.94 -16.76 -6.15
CA GLU A 101 -2.57 -17.73 -7.19
C GLU A 101 -1.18 -18.30 -6.94
N HIS A 102 -0.21 -17.46 -6.61
CA HIS A 102 1.15 -17.89 -6.27
C HIS A 102 1.17 -18.93 -5.13
N PHE A 103 0.39 -18.74 -4.09
CA PHE A 103 0.31 -19.70 -2.99
C PHE A 103 -0.46 -20.97 -3.36
N VAL A 104 -1.58 -20.84 -4.08
CA VAL A 104 -2.39 -21.98 -4.53
C VAL A 104 -1.59 -22.89 -5.46
N GLU A 105 -0.87 -22.34 -6.43
CA GLU A 105 0.00 -23.07 -7.36
C GLU A 105 1.12 -23.85 -6.64
N ARG A 106 1.57 -23.36 -5.49
CA ARG A 106 2.56 -24.04 -4.63
C ARG A 106 1.95 -25.04 -3.64
N GLY A 107 0.64 -25.28 -3.73
CA GLY A 107 -0.05 -26.32 -2.97
C GLY A 107 -0.40 -25.95 -1.53
N PHE A 108 -0.28 -24.67 -1.13
CA PHE A 108 -0.71 -24.25 0.21
C PHE A 108 -2.20 -24.49 0.41
N GLN A 109 -2.57 -24.85 1.66
CA GLN A 109 -3.93 -25.14 2.05
C GLN A 109 -4.45 -24.20 3.16
N ASN A 110 -3.55 -23.57 3.90
CA ASN A 110 -3.87 -22.67 5.01
C ASN A 110 -3.44 -21.26 4.68
N PHE A 111 -4.37 -20.32 4.74
CA PHE A 111 -4.15 -18.97 4.29
C PHE A 111 -4.52 -17.95 5.35
N MET A 112 -3.71 -16.91 5.46
CA MET A 112 -3.92 -15.80 6.37
C MET A 112 -3.67 -14.48 5.66
N TYR A 113 -4.49 -13.48 5.95
CA TYR A 113 -4.24 -12.10 5.62
C TYR A 113 -3.93 -11.31 6.89
N TYR A 114 -2.82 -10.58 6.90
CA TYR A 114 -2.39 -9.74 8.02
C TYR A 114 -2.41 -8.27 7.66
N THR A 115 -3.08 -7.48 8.48
CA THR A 115 -3.13 -6.02 8.43
C THR A 115 -3.14 -5.44 9.85
N ASP A 116 -2.62 -4.24 10.02
CA ASP A 116 -2.63 -3.47 11.28
C ASP A 116 -3.55 -2.24 11.22
N SER A 117 -4.22 -2.03 10.11
CA SER A 117 -5.06 -0.86 9.86
C SER A 117 -6.40 -1.26 9.22
N GLU A 118 -7.39 -0.41 9.39
CA GLU A 118 -8.71 -0.51 8.76
C GLU A 118 -8.85 0.50 7.60
N ASN A 119 -7.73 0.97 7.00
CA ASN A 119 -7.81 1.84 5.84
C ASN A 119 -8.32 1.09 4.60
N TRP A 120 -8.93 1.84 3.70
CA TRP A 120 -9.56 1.30 2.48
C TRP A 120 -8.60 0.43 1.65
N THR A 121 -7.36 0.87 1.44
CA THR A 121 -6.35 0.16 0.65
C THR A 121 -6.07 -1.24 1.20
N PHE A 122 -5.86 -1.34 2.52
CA PHE A 122 -5.57 -2.61 3.17
C PHE A 122 -6.79 -3.54 3.18
N GLU A 123 -7.99 -2.96 3.33
CA GLU A 123 -9.21 -3.74 3.23
C GLU A 123 -9.45 -4.29 1.82
N GLU A 124 -9.21 -3.50 0.76
CA GLU A 124 -9.34 -3.96 -0.62
C GLU A 124 -8.33 -5.09 -0.93
N ARG A 125 -7.08 -4.96 -0.48
CA ARG A 125 -6.08 -6.02 -0.60
C ARG A 125 -6.56 -7.33 0.06
N GLY A 126 -7.06 -7.26 1.28
CA GLY A 126 -7.59 -8.44 1.98
C GLY A 126 -8.83 -9.04 1.33
N ARG A 127 -9.77 -8.20 0.88
CA ARG A 127 -10.97 -8.67 0.15
C ARG A 127 -10.60 -9.34 -1.17
N GLY A 128 -9.68 -8.75 -1.94
CA GLY A 128 -9.16 -9.31 -3.19
C GLY A 128 -8.51 -10.67 -2.98
N PHE A 129 -7.64 -10.80 -1.97
CA PHE A 129 -6.99 -12.06 -1.62
C PHE A 129 -8.00 -13.13 -1.20
N ALA A 130 -8.92 -12.81 -0.30
CA ALA A 130 -9.95 -13.76 0.14
C ALA A 130 -10.91 -14.13 -0.99
N LYS A 131 -11.22 -13.22 -1.92
CA LYS A 131 -12.04 -13.50 -3.11
C LYS A 131 -11.33 -14.50 -4.02
N ALA A 132 -10.07 -14.25 -4.37
CA ALA A 132 -9.29 -15.13 -5.24
C ALA A 132 -9.13 -16.53 -4.63
N LEU A 133 -8.90 -16.65 -3.34
CA LEU A 133 -8.85 -17.95 -2.65
C LEU A 133 -10.17 -18.70 -2.72
N ARG A 134 -11.32 -18.01 -2.57
CA ARG A 134 -12.65 -18.65 -2.71
C ARG A 134 -12.90 -19.24 -4.09
N GLU A 135 -12.37 -18.59 -5.15
CA GLU A 135 -12.43 -19.12 -6.52
C GLU A 135 -11.73 -20.48 -6.67
N HIS A 136 -10.78 -20.79 -5.76
CA HIS A 136 -10.10 -22.08 -5.63
C HIS A 136 -10.64 -22.97 -4.50
N GLY A 137 -11.81 -22.66 -3.94
CA GLY A 137 -12.42 -23.42 -2.84
C GLY A 137 -11.66 -23.32 -1.52
N ARG A 138 -10.93 -22.22 -1.28
CA ARG A 138 -10.11 -21.98 -0.08
C ARG A 138 -10.67 -20.85 0.76
N GLU A 139 -10.39 -20.90 2.06
CA GLU A 139 -10.73 -19.84 3.00
C GLU A 139 -9.49 -19.09 3.49
N CYS A 140 -9.68 -17.84 3.86
CA CYS A 140 -8.63 -16.97 4.39
C CYS A 140 -8.97 -16.55 5.81
N LYS A 141 -8.08 -16.81 6.76
CA LYS A 141 -8.14 -16.22 8.10
C LYS A 141 -7.61 -14.80 8.04
N TRP A 142 -8.47 -13.84 8.37
CA TRP A 142 -8.08 -12.44 8.42
C TRP A 142 -7.73 -12.04 9.85
N ILE A 143 -6.53 -11.50 10.07
CA ILE A 143 -6.09 -11.01 11.38
C ILE A 143 -5.73 -9.53 11.33
N ASN A 144 -6.21 -8.80 12.33
CA ASN A 144 -5.89 -7.39 12.56
C ASN A 144 -5.82 -7.16 14.07
N PRO A 145 -4.66 -6.75 14.63
CA PRO A 145 -4.52 -6.52 16.07
C PRO A 145 -5.36 -5.36 16.59
N GLN A 146 -5.82 -4.46 15.70
CA GLN A 146 -6.63 -3.30 16.08
C GLN A 146 -8.14 -3.57 16.00
N LYS A 147 -8.57 -4.68 15.39
CA LYS A 147 -9.98 -5.00 15.23
C LYS A 147 -10.60 -5.46 16.54
N GLY A 148 -11.66 -4.79 16.96
CA GLY A 148 -12.57 -5.31 17.98
C GLY A 148 -12.27 -4.96 19.44
N ALA A 149 -11.27 -4.15 19.78
CA ALA A 149 -11.04 -3.75 21.17
C ALA A 149 -10.53 -2.33 21.31
N LYS A 150 -11.22 -1.51 22.11
CA LYS A 150 -10.68 -0.20 22.60
C LYS A 150 -9.27 -0.35 23.22
N LYS A 151 -8.96 -1.51 23.80
CA LYS A 151 -7.64 -1.86 24.37
C LYS A 151 -6.56 -2.22 23.34
N ALA A 152 -6.93 -2.58 22.10
CA ALA A 152 -5.96 -2.99 21.08
C ALA A 152 -5.08 -1.81 20.62
N ARG A 153 -5.63 -0.60 20.57
CA ARG A 153 -4.87 0.62 20.22
C ARG A 153 -3.82 1.03 21.28
N SER A 154 -3.84 0.43 22.47
CA SER A 154 -2.89 0.70 23.53
C SER A 154 -1.80 -0.36 23.69
N ARG A 155 -1.74 -1.35 22.76
CA ARG A 155 -0.67 -2.36 22.81
C ARG A 155 0.68 -1.72 22.51
N THR A 156 1.66 -2.05 23.34
CA THR A 156 3.05 -1.73 23.02
C THR A 156 3.53 -2.59 21.85
N TRP A 157 4.59 -2.16 21.18
CA TRP A 157 5.23 -2.93 20.11
C TRP A 157 5.54 -4.39 20.52
N LEU A 158 6.08 -4.61 21.73
CA LEU A 158 6.33 -5.95 22.25
C LEU A 158 5.05 -6.79 22.41
N GLN A 159 3.97 -6.17 22.87
CA GLN A 159 2.68 -6.86 23.01
C GLN A 159 2.07 -7.23 21.66
N GLN A 160 2.25 -6.38 20.66
CA GLN A 160 1.80 -6.67 19.28
C GLN A 160 2.58 -7.84 18.68
N ARG A 161 3.89 -7.87 18.83
CA ARG A 161 4.73 -9.00 18.39
C ARG A 161 4.36 -10.31 19.09
N ALA A 162 4.20 -10.29 20.41
CA ALA A 162 3.78 -11.46 21.18
C ALA A 162 2.40 -11.98 20.72
N TRP A 163 1.47 -11.07 20.46
CA TRP A 163 0.15 -11.43 19.92
C TRP A 163 0.26 -12.08 18.54
N LEU A 164 1.04 -11.49 17.63
CA LEU A 164 1.25 -12.02 16.29
C LEU A 164 1.89 -13.43 16.35
N ALA A 165 2.93 -13.60 17.18
CA ALA A 165 3.57 -14.89 17.39
C ALA A 165 2.58 -15.98 17.85
N VAL A 166 1.63 -15.63 18.73
CA VAL A 166 0.55 -16.56 19.15
C VAL A 166 -0.37 -16.90 17.98
N GLN A 167 -0.76 -15.91 17.14
CA GLN A 167 -1.59 -16.18 15.96
C GLN A 167 -0.89 -17.14 14.99
N LEU A 168 0.41 -16.94 14.77
CA LEU A 168 1.22 -17.78 13.89
C LEU A 168 1.34 -19.20 14.43
N ARG A 169 1.70 -19.39 15.69
CA ARG A 169 1.84 -20.74 16.30
C ARG A 169 0.54 -21.53 16.28
N ASN A 170 -0.59 -20.87 16.53
CA ASN A 170 -1.90 -21.52 16.62
C ASN A 170 -2.56 -21.79 15.26
N SER A 171 -1.94 -21.39 14.16
CA SER A 171 -2.48 -21.64 12.81
C SER A 171 -1.90 -22.94 12.22
N PRO A 172 -2.68 -23.71 11.46
CA PRO A 172 -2.18 -24.91 10.79
C PRO A 172 -1.01 -24.61 9.85
N LYS A 173 -0.12 -25.60 9.68
CA LYS A 173 1.08 -25.51 8.85
C LYS A 173 1.01 -26.50 7.67
N PRO A 174 1.68 -26.23 6.54
CA PRO A 174 2.31 -24.94 6.20
C PRO A 174 1.27 -23.82 6.03
N LEU A 175 1.63 -22.60 6.45
CA LEU A 175 0.78 -21.42 6.43
C LEU A 175 1.27 -20.42 5.37
N ALA A 176 0.39 -19.99 4.48
CA ALA A 176 0.64 -18.94 3.52
C ALA A 176 0.07 -17.61 4.05
N ILE A 177 0.89 -16.58 4.18
CA ILE A 177 0.49 -15.28 4.69
C ILE A 177 0.68 -14.21 3.62
N PHE A 178 -0.40 -13.52 3.30
CA PHE A 178 -0.37 -12.27 2.55
C PHE A 178 -0.50 -11.09 3.52
N THR A 179 0.40 -10.12 3.41
CA THR A 179 0.40 -8.93 4.26
C THR A 179 -0.01 -7.69 3.49
N ALA A 180 -0.63 -6.75 4.19
CA ALA A 180 -1.14 -5.54 3.56
C ALA A 180 -0.03 -4.66 2.93
N ASN A 181 1.21 -4.74 3.41
CA ASN A 181 2.39 -4.08 2.82
C ASN A 181 3.68 -4.82 3.18
N GLY A 182 4.82 -4.34 2.65
CA GLY A 182 6.14 -4.92 2.90
C GLY A 182 6.61 -4.80 4.35
N THR A 183 6.29 -3.71 5.04
CA THR A 183 6.65 -3.52 6.46
C THR A 183 6.01 -4.59 7.35
N LEU A 184 4.74 -4.90 7.12
CA LEU A 184 4.03 -5.97 7.84
C LEU A 184 4.59 -7.37 7.50
N ALA A 185 5.13 -7.55 6.30
CA ALA A 185 5.80 -8.80 5.95
C ALA A 185 7.08 -9.00 6.78
N VAL A 186 7.85 -7.94 7.00
CA VAL A 186 9.01 -7.96 7.91
C VAL A 186 8.58 -8.26 9.35
N GLU A 187 7.49 -7.67 9.84
CA GLU A 187 6.96 -7.97 11.18
C GLU A 187 6.59 -9.47 11.33
N VAL A 188 5.95 -10.05 10.31
CA VAL A 188 5.63 -11.49 10.32
C VAL A 188 6.90 -12.32 10.33
N GLN A 189 7.91 -11.98 9.54
CA GLN A 189 9.19 -12.69 9.52
C GLN A 189 9.89 -12.65 10.87
N GLU A 190 9.92 -11.49 11.52
CA GLU A 190 10.47 -11.34 12.87
C GLU A 190 9.70 -12.13 13.92
N ALA A 191 8.37 -12.18 13.82
CA ALA A 191 7.53 -12.97 14.71
C ALA A 191 7.74 -14.49 14.50
N CYS A 192 7.97 -14.94 13.25
CA CYS A 192 8.36 -16.30 12.95
C CYS A 192 9.69 -16.67 13.62
N LYS A 193 10.71 -15.82 13.46
CA LYS A 193 12.02 -15.99 14.09
C LYS A 193 11.93 -16.09 15.62
N ALA A 194 11.14 -15.23 16.26
CA ALA A 194 10.90 -15.25 17.70
C ALA A 194 10.08 -16.46 18.18
N SER A 195 9.52 -17.26 17.29
CA SER A 195 8.67 -18.42 17.56
C SER A 195 9.25 -19.73 17.05
N ASP A 196 10.51 -19.73 16.61
CA ASP A 196 11.20 -20.87 15.98
C ASP A 196 10.43 -21.46 14.78
N LEU A 197 9.67 -20.62 14.06
CA LEU A 197 8.98 -21.00 12.82
C LEU A 197 9.88 -20.72 11.62
N LYS A 198 10.02 -21.71 10.75
CA LYS A 198 10.86 -21.62 9.55
C LYS A 198 10.11 -20.90 8.43
N VAL A 199 10.79 -19.93 7.80
CA VAL A 199 10.33 -19.27 6.58
C VAL A 199 11.23 -19.77 5.44
N PRO A 200 10.67 -20.33 4.34
CA PRO A 200 9.23 -20.44 4.02
C PRO A 200 8.55 -21.74 4.47
N ASP A 201 9.25 -22.70 5.09
CA ASP A 201 8.77 -24.09 5.27
C ASP A 201 7.50 -24.18 6.15
N ASP A 202 7.51 -23.49 7.31
CA ASP A 202 6.33 -23.43 8.19
C ASP A 202 5.40 -22.30 7.81
N VAL A 203 5.98 -21.15 7.41
CA VAL A 203 5.25 -19.92 7.08
C VAL A 203 5.84 -19.28 5.83
N ALA A 204 5.10 -19.29 4.73
CA ALA A 204 5.45 -18.55 3.54
C ALA A 204 4.80 -17.15 3.58
N ILE A 205 5.54 -16.12 3.18
CA ILE A 205 5.14 -14.73 3.33
C ILE A 205 5.21 -14.04 1.97
N ILE A 206 4.12 -13.34 1.62
CA ILE A 206 4.09 -12.40 0.50
C ILE A 206 3.61 -11.05 1.02
N GLY A 207 4.33 -9.98 0.66
CA GLY A 207 3.91 -8.60 0.87
C GLY A 207 3.54 -7.90 -0.43
N ILE A 208 3.04 -6.69 -0.33
CA ILE A 208 3.04 -5.73 -1.44
C ILE A 208 4.18 -4.78 -1.18
N GLU A 209 5.03 -4.60 -2.16
CA GLU A 209 6.22 -3.78 -2.04
C GLU A 209 5.86 -2.30 -2.21
N ASP A 210 5.49 -1.69 -1.09
CA ASP A 210 5.29 -0.24 -1.02
C ASP A 210 6.62 0.48 -0.73
N ASP A 211 7.61 -0.23 -0.10
CA ASP A 211 8.96 0.28 0.15
C ASP A 211 9.99 -0.82 -0.14
N LEU A 212 10.76 -0.63 -1.19
CA LEU A 212 11.78 -1.58 -1.68
C LEU A 212 12.92 -1.85 -0.69
N LEU A 213 13.16 -0.95 0.25
CA LEU A 213 14.37 -1.01 1.08
C LEU A 213 14.20 -1.95 2.28
N LEU A 214 13.03 -1.96 2.93
CA LEU A 214 12.82 -2.77 4.13
C LEU A 214 12.78 -4.27 3.85
N PRO A 215 12.03 -4.78 2.85
CA PRO A 215 12.05 -6.20 2.51
C PRO A 215 13.42 -6.70 2.05
N GLN A 216 14.21 -5.87 1.37
CA GLN A 216 15.57 -6.23 0.92
C GLN A 216 16.60 -6.26 2.05
N SER A 217 16.38 -5.48 3.11
CA SER A 217 17.24 -5.47 4.29
C SER A 217 16.96 -6.63 5.27
N ALA A 218 15.87 -7.37 5.06
CA ALA A 218 15.56 -8.56 5.85
C ALA A 218 16.61 -9.66 5.64
N GLN A 219 16.90 -10.42 6.69
CA GLN A 219 17.90 -11.51 6.65
C GLN A 219 17.60 -12.59 5.60
N GLN A 220 16.34 -12.71 5.19
CA GLN A 220 15.88 -13.53 4.08
C GLN A 220 15.00 -12.66 3.19
N ALA A 221 15.19 -12.77 1.87
CA ALA A 221 14.36 -12.08 0.91
C ALA A 221 12.88 -12.46 1.09
N ILE A 222 12.03 -11.46 1.20
CA ILE A 222 10.58 -11.64 1.27
C ILE A 222 10.03 -11.57 -0.16
N THR A 223 9.20 -12.53 -0.53
CA THR A 223 8.47 -12.47 -1.79
C THR A 223 7.46 -11.32 -1.74
N ALA A 224 7.44 -10.49 -2.76
CA ALA A 224 6.53 -9.35 -2.83
C ALA A 224 5.84 -9.27 -4.20
N VAL A 225 4.62 -8.73 -4.20
CA VAL A 225 3.97 -8.27 -5.42
C VAL A 225 4.49 -6.88 -5.72
N ASP A 226 5.08 -6.67 -6.89
CA ASP A 226 5.52 -5.36 -7.36
C ASP A 226 4.29 -4.53 -7.80
N PRO A 227 4.03 -3.37 -7.18
CA PRO A 227 2.94 -2.49 -7.57
C PRO A 227 3.19 -1.77 -8.91
N ASN A 228 4.37 -1.90 -9.49
CA ASN A 228 4.79 -1.27 -10.75
C ASN A 228 4.54 0.24 -10.81
N LEU A 229 4.92 0.95 -9.77
CA LEU A 229 4.68 2.40 -9.64
C LEU A 229 5.42 3.27 -10.67
N ALA A 230 6.48 2.74 -11.28
CA ALA A 230 7.30 3.45 -12.26
C ALA A 230 6.95 3.15 -13.72
N GLY A 231 6.10 2.18 -13.99
CA GLY A 231 5.98 1.58 -15.32
C GLY A 231 4.61 1.62 -15.99
N ASP A 232 4.54 1.01 -17.17
CA ASP A 232 3.46 1.11 -18.16
C ASP A 232 2.20 0.28 -17.84
N SER A 233 1.99 -0.20 -16.62
CA SER A 233 0.87 -1.08 -16.25
C SER A 233 0.59 -1.13 -14.76
N PRO A 234 -0.49 -1.68 -14.31
CA PRO A 234 -1.91 -1.47 -14.53
C PRO A 234 -2.50 -0.53 -13.47
N TYR A 235 -2.35 0.76 -13.68
CA TYR A 235 -3.12 1.71 -12.88
C TYR A 235 -4.55 1.71 -13.40
N ARG A 236 -5.51 1.49 -12.51
CA ARG A 236 -6.92 1.65 -12.81
C ARG A 236 -7.28 3.13 -12.72
N PHE A 237 -7.67 3.71 -13.86
CA PHE A 237 -8.29 5.02 -13.90
C PHE A 237 -9.76 4.88 -13.47
N GLU A 238 -10.14 5.54 -12.39
CA GLU A 238 -11.53 5.67 -11.99
C GLU A 238 -12.03 7.07 -12.37
N PRO A 239 -12.82 7.18 -13.46
CA PRO A 239 -13.43 8.44 -13.84
C PRO A 239 -14.46 8.86 -12.80
N ARG A 240 -14.67 10.16 -12.65
CA ARG A 240 -15.75 10.73 -11.82
C ARG A 240 -17.10 10.11 -12.18
N LYS A 241 -17.88 9.76 -11.17
CA LYS A 241 -19.34 9.69 -11.26
C LYS A 241 -19.95 11.06 -11.09
#